data_ee3e34a650e0e133897efd6637ff4d69
#
_entry.id   ee3e34a650e0e133897efd6637ff4d69
#
_cell.length_a   1.000
_cell.length_b   1.000
_cell.length_c   1.000
_cell.angle_alpha   90.00
_cell.angle_beta   90.00
_cell.angle_gamma   90.00
#
_symmetry.space_group_name_H-M   'P 1'
#
loop_
_entity.id
_entity.type
_entity.pdbx_description
1 polymer ?
#
loop_
_entity_poly.entity_id
_entity_poly.type
_entity_poly.pdbx_seq_one_letter_code
_entity_poly.pdbx_strand_id
1 'polypeptide(L)'
;MEDIRKAVFFMMTKKIDKKRDQMMVFCMDDMVPQDHLLRLIDRAIDWSFIYDLVEERYCHDNGRPSMDPVMLIKIPFIQYLYGIRSMRQTIREIEVNVAYRWFLGLDMMDPVPHFSTFGKNYTRRFKDTDLFEQIFSHVLGQCMQAGLIDTSHIFVDATHVKACANSKKMRGQTVQEEALWYEEELKKEIAQDREHHGKKPLKDKDRNDPPSGGSADGDRAKTRKCSTTDPESGWFRKGEHKHVFAYAVETACDKNGWILGYTVHPGNEHDSRTFKPLYDKIKGYAPEMVIMDAGYRTPAIAHELLTDGVLPLLPYKRPMTKDSFFKKYEYVYDEYYDCYICPEDHILTYRTTDRAGYREYKSCGTHCAHCPSLERCTHSKGHVKTVTRHVWEGHMEIVEDIRHTRGNKDIYARRKETIERIFGTAKEHHGFRYTQYIGKARMEMKAGLTFACMNLKKLARILVRKEKGGPLFQDPPYTLKKIYLKIKERCWSLTPIPLFVYSLSYFLENSLFIC
;
A
#
# COMPACT_ATOMS: atom_id res chain seq x y z
N MET A 1 41.50 32.09 46.38
CA MET A 1 40.07 31.83 46.03
C MET A 1 39.47 32.83 45.03
N GLU A 2 40.09 33.95 44.75
CA GLU A 2 39.61 34.90 43.69
C GLU A 2 39.93 34.52 42.27
N ASP A 3 40.99 33.77 42.03
CA ASP A 3 41.39 33.40 40.65
C ASP A 3 40.52 32.32 40.00
N ILE A 4 39.88 31.45 40.80
CA ILE A 4 38.98 30.39 40.27
C ILE A 4 37.64 30.99 39.78
N ARG A 5 37.17 32.09 40.36
CA ARG A 5 35.95 32.76 39.95
C ARG A 5 36.09 33.54 38.61
N LYS A 6 37.32 34.03 38.30
CA LYS A 6 37.59 34.71 37.05
C LYS A 6 37.63 33.76 35.85
N ALA A 7 38.12 32.53 36.06
CA ALA A 7 38.17 31.52 34.99
C ALA A 7 36.76 31.04 34.53
N VAL A 8 35.78 30.98 35.43
CA VAL A 8 34.39 30.56 35.08
C VAL A 8 33.65 31.64 34.30
N PHE A 9 34.00 32.91 34.45
CA PHE A 9 33.39 34.00 33.69
C PHE A 9 33.85 34.10 32.22
N PHE A 10 35.01 33.54 31.87
CA PHE A 10 35.50 33.51 30.51
C PHE A 10 34.86 32.47 29.60
N MET A 11 34.11 31.49 30.16
CA MET A 11 33.44 30.48 29.35
C MET A 11 32.11 30.97 28.74
N MET A 12 31.52 32.06 29.22
CA MET A 12 30.30 32.62 28.68
C MET A 12 30.57 33.85 27.83
N THR A 13 30.65 33.68 26.51
CA THR A 13 30.84 34.78 25.57
C THR A 13 29.50 35.54 25.40
N LYS A 14 29.42 36.78 25.88
CA LYS A 14 28.32 37.70 25.60
C LYS A 14 28.62 38.39 24.27
N LYS A 15 27.83 38.06 23.23
CA LYS A 15 27.89 38.72 21.93
C LYS A 15 27.07 40.02 22.02
N ILE A 16 27.70 41.15 22.24
CA ILE A 16 27.03 42.45 22.45
C ILE A 16 26.76 43.15 21.10
N ASP A 17 27.61 42.94 20.09
CA ASP A 17 27.47 43.59 18.78
C ASP A 17 26.48 42.88 17.89
N LYS A 18 25.33 43.51 17.63
CA LYS A 18 24.34 43.05 16.65
C LYS A 18 24.70 43.66 15.29
N LYS A 19 25.52 42.98 14.50
CA LYS A 19 25.92 43.41 13.11
C LYS A 19 24.78 43.19 12.09
N ARG A 20 23.52 43.57 12.45
CA ARG A 20 22.39 43.38 11.55
C ARG A 20 22.31 44.41 10.42
N ASP A 21 22.93 45.55 10.61
CA ASP A 21 22.94 46.67 9.67
C ASP A 21 24.20 46.70 8.80
N GLN A 22 25.06 45.71 8.93
CA GLN A 22 26.28 45.60 8.12
C GLN A 22 25.92 45.17 6.70
N MET A 23 26.26 45.98 5.71
CA MET A 23 26.18 45.57 4.31
C MET A 23 27.20 44.47 4.01
N MET A 24 26.71 43.40 3.38
CA MET A 24 27.55 42.29 2.88
C MET A 24 27.15 42.00 1.44
N VAL A 25 28.13 41.68 0.60
CA VAL A 25 27.91 41.29 -0.80
C VAL A 25 28.16 39.79 -0.94
N PHE A 26 27.15 39.06 -1.26
CA PHE A 26 27.23 37.62 -1.58
C PHE A 26 26.10 37.23 -2.55
N CYS A 27 26.30 36.18 -3.32
CA CYS A 27 25.21 35.65 -4.14
C CYS A 27 24.35 34.65 -3.34
N MET A 28 23.15 34.43 -3.78
CA MET A 28 22.22 33.49 -3.10
C MET A 28 22.80 32.07 -3.11
N ASP A 29 23.55 31.72 -4.12
CA ASP A 29 24.18 30.39 -4.21
C ASP A 29 25.18 30.16 -3.07
N ASP A 30 25.91 31.19 -2.63
CA ASP A 30 26.85 31.10 -1.50
C ASP A 30 26.14 30.92 -0.14
N MET A 31 24.89 31.39 -0.05
CA MET A 31 24.12 31.35 1.21
C MET A 31 23.54 29.97 1.52
N VAL A 32 23.40 29.12 0.52
CA VAL A 32 22.84 27.76 0.71
C VAL A 32 23.99 26.75 0.76
N PRO A 33 24.18 26.00 1.87
CA PRO A 33 25.27 25.02 1.97
C PRO A 33 25.23 23.97 0.86
N GLN A 34 26.40 23.52 0.40
CA GLN A 34 26.50 22.54 -0.70
C GLN A 34 25.87 21.16 -0.37
N ASP A 35 25.82 20.81 0.91
CA ASP A 35 25.21 19.58 1.42
C ASP A 35 23.73 19.76 1.83
N HIS A 36 23.15 20.94 1.58
CA HIS A 36 21.74 21.20 1.89
C HIS A 36 20.81 20.30 1.06
N LEU A 37 19.78 19.72 1.71
CA LEU A 37 18.89 18.73 1.09
C LEU A 37 18.27 19.19 -0.24
N LEU A 38 17.89 20.46 -0.36
CA LEU A 38 17.28 20.97 -1.60
C LEU A 38 18.29 21.02 -2.75
N ARG A 39 19.58 21.31 -2.48
CA ARG A 39 20.62 21.20 -3.51
C ARG A 39 20.81 19.76 -3.99
N LEU A 40 20.83 18.83 -3.04
CA LEU A 40 20.96 17.40 -3.37
C LEU A 40 19.78 16.92 -4.20
N ILE A 41 18.58 17.38 -3.89
CA ILE A 41 17.37 17.07 -4.66
C ILE A 41 17.40 17.73 -6.05
N ASP A 42 17.81 19.00 -6.13
CA ASP A 42 17.86 19.72 -7.39
C ASP A 42 18.88 19.12 -8.37
N ARG A 43 20.00 18.58 -7.87
CA ARG A 43 20.96 17.81 -8.66
C ARG A 43 20.47 16.42 -9.06
N ALA A 44 19.60 15.81 -8.26
CA ALA A 44 19.14 14.44 -8.45
C ALA A 44 18.06 14.31 -9.53
N ILE A 45 17.42 15.39 -9.94
CA ILE A 45 16.35 15.40 -10.94
C ILE A 45 16.36 16.67 -11.76
N ASP A 46 16.26 16.52 -13.06
CA ASP A 46 15.93 17.64 -13.96
C ASP A 46 14.43 17.88 -13.92
N TRP A 47 14.03 19.09 -13.54
CA TRP A 47 12.62 19.47 -13.41
C TRP A 47 11.98 19.90 -14.73
N SER A 48 12.73 19.96 -15.83
CA SER A 48 12.25 20.41 -17.15
C SER A 48 11.11 19.54 -17.68
N PHE A 49 11.06 18.25 -17.32
CA PHE A 49 9.97 17.35 -17.72
C PHE A 49 8.58 17.86 -17.34
N ILE A 50 8.49 18.75 -16.33
CA ILE A 50 7.20 19.34 -15.92
C ILE A 50 6.64 20.21 -17.05
N TYR A 51 7.49 20.92 -17.83
CA TYR A 51 7.01 21.72 -18.96
C TYR A 51 6.30 20.85 -19.97
N ASP A 52 6.90 19.73 -20.37
CA ASP A 52 6.33 18.79 -21.33
C ASP A 52 4.98 18.22 -20.86
N LEU A 53 4.85 17.96 -19.56
CA LEU A 53 3.62 17.43 -18.96
C LEU A 53 2.46 18.43 -18.94
N VAL A 54 2.75 19.72 -18.96
CA VAL A 54 1.71 20.75 -18.76
C VAL A 54 1.54 21.69 -19.94
N GLU A 55 2.40 21.64 -20.97
CA GLU A 55 2.40 22.56 -22.11
C GLU A 55 1.03 22.72 -22.74
N GLU A 56 0.36 21.61 -23.04
CA GLU A 56 -1.00 21.59 -23.62
C GLU A 56 -2.07 22.27 -22.76
N ARG A 57 -1.78 22.53 -21.49
CA ARG A 57 -2.70 23.17 -20.53
C ARG A 57 -2.54 24.68 -20.48
N TYR A 58 -1.60 25.22 -21.24
CA TYR A 58 -1.32 26.64 -21.34
C TYR A 58 -1.70 27.18 -22.71
N CYS A 59 -2.31 28.37 -22.73
CA CYS A 59 -2.65 29.03 -23.99
C CYS A 59 -1.40 29.67 -24.58
N HIS A 60 -1.13 29.43 -25.85
CA HIS A 60 0.05 29.95 -26.54
C HIS A 60 -0.08 31.42 -26.92
N ASP A 61 -1.31 31.90 -27.24
CA ASP A 61 -1.51 33.15 -27.95
C ASP A 61 -2.29 34.22 -27.20
N ASN A 62 -2.82 33.93 -25.98
CA ASN A 62 -3.69 34.88 -25.32
C ASN A 62 -3.55 34.82 -23.78
N GLY A 63 -3.59 36.01 -23.16
CA GLY A 63 -3.63 36.18 -21.71
C GLY A 63 -2.38 36.77 -21.07
N ARG A 64 -2.46 37.06 -19.77
CA ARG A 64 -1.32 37.51 -18.97
C ARG A 64 -0.29 36.36 -18.86
N PRO A 65 1.02 36.67 -18.93
CA PRO A 65 2.07 35.69 -18.69
C PRO A 65 1.78 34.85 -17.43
N SER A 66 1.83 33.55 -17.59
CA SER A 66 1.59 32.62 -16.47
C SER A 66 2.81 32.54 -15.55
N MET A 67 2.59 32.12 -14.33
CA MET A 67 3.68 31.72 -13.46
C MET A 67 4.32 30.45 -13.98
N ASP A 68 5.63 30.34 -13.81
CA ASP A 68 6.40 29.15 -14.16
C ASP A 68 5.80 27.88 -13.52
N PRO A 69 5.43 26.87 -14.36
CA PRO A 69 4.84 25.62 -13.85
C PRO A 69 5.79 24.82 -12.97
N VAL A 70 7.10 24.84 -13.20
CA VAL A 70 8.09 24.16 -12.35
C VAL A 70 8.08 24.76 -10.96
N MET A 71 8.08 26.09 -10.85
CA MET A 71 7.97 26.78 -9.56
C MET A 71 6.65 26.43 -8.87
N LEU A 72 5.51 26.40 -9.61
CA LEU A 72 4.21 26.04 -9.05
C LEU A 72 4.19 24.65 -8.43
N ILE A 73 4.89 23.67 -9.03
CA ILE A 73 5.00 22.30 -8.51
C ILE A 73 6.03 22.21 -7.37
N LYS A 74 7.14 22.95 -7.45
CA LYS A 74 8.16 22.98 -6.39
C LYS A 74 7.60 23.54 -5.07
N ILE A 75 6.63 24.44 -5.09
CA ILE A 75 5.99 24.98 -3.86
C ILE A 75 5.31 23.89 -3.00
N PRO A 76 4.31 23.12 -3.47
CA PRO A 76 3.76 22.02 -2.70
C PRO A 76 4.78 20.91 -2.45
N PHE A 77 5.80 20.75 -3.30
CA PHE A 77 6.89 19.83 -3.06
C PHE A 77 7.65 20.20 -1.76
N ILE A 78 8.01 21.47 -1.57
CA ILE A 78 8.59 21.97 -0.29
C ILE A 78 7.64 21.67 0.87
N GLN A 79 6.34 21.93 0.70
CA GLN A 79 5.34 21.67 1.73
C GLN A 79 5.39 20.23 2.23
N TYR A 80 5.40 19.25 1.32
CA TYR A 80 5.38 17.83 1.69
C TYR A 80 6.76 17.33 2.11
N LEU A 81 7.83 17.82 1.50
CA LEU A 81 9.20 17.45 1.85
C LEU A 81 9.53 17.75 3.31
N TYR A 82 9.07 18.91 3.80
CA TYR A 82 9.30 19.38 5.17
C TYR A 82 8.10 19.19 6.10
N GLY A 83 7.01 18.59 5.64
CA GLY A 83 5.83 18.33 6.44
C GLY A 83 5.08 19.59 6.92
N ILE A 84 5.19 20.69 6.18
CA ILE A 84 4.56 21.97 6.52
C ILE A 84 3.03 21.82 6.45
N ARG A 85 2.33 22.30 7.47
CA ARG A 85 0.90 21.96 7.66
C ARG A 85 -0.05 22.58 6.65
N SER A 86 0.27 23.72 6.06
CA SER A 86 -0.64 24.44 5.15
C SER A 86 0.11 25.22 4.08
N MET A 87 -0.52 25.42 2.92
CA MET A 87 0.03 26.25 1.86
C MET A 87 0.32 27.69 2.33
N ARG A 88 -0.55 28.26 3.21
CA ARG A 88 -0.32 29.58 3.78
C ARG A 88 0.96 29.62 4.61
N GLN A 89 1.21 28.60 5.41
CA GLN A 89 2.45 28.48 6.17
C GLN A 89 3.66 28.28 5.25
N THR A 90 3.52 27.45 4.20
CA THR A 90 4.57 27.22 3.20
C THR A 90 5.02 28.54 2.56
N ILE A 91 4.08 29.37 2.13
CA ILE A 91 4.42 30.67 1.54
C ILE A 91 5.16 31.58 2.54
N ARG A 92 4.71 31.66 3.78
CA ARG A 92 5.40 32.45 4.84
C ARG A 92 6.81 31.94 5.12
N GLU A 93 7.01 30.63 5.06
CA GLU A 93 8.34 30.03 5.20
C GLU A 93 9.24 30.38 4.00
N ILE A 94 8.69 30.33 2.78
CA ILE A 94 9.40 30.72 1.55
C ILE A 94 9.82 32.19 1.59
N GLU A 95 8.99 33.08 2.13
CA GLU A 95 9.28 34.52 2.24
C GLU A 95 10.60 34.80 2.99
N VAL A 96 10.94 33.97 3.98
CA VAL A 96 12.07 34.22 4.89
C VAL A 96 13.20 33.18 4.77
N ASN A 97 13.01 32.09 4.06
CA ASN A 97 13.99 31.01 3.96
C ASN A 97 14.75 31.06 2.63
N VAL A 98 16.04 31.38 2.71
CA VAL A 98 16.91 31.51 1.55
C VAL A 98 17.00 30.22 0.73
N ALA A 99 17.09 29.05 1.39
CA ALA A 99 17.20 27.78 0.69
C ALA A 99 15.91 27.42 -0.07
N TYR A 100 14.74 27.82 0.43
CA TYR A 100 13.47 27.63 -0.29
C TYR A 100 13.37 28.56 -1.49
N ARG A 101 13.77 29.84 -1.34
CA ARG A 101 13.83 30.79 -2.45
C ARG A 101 14.79 30.32 -3.53
N TRP A 102 15.99 29.92 -3.15
CA TRP A 102 16.98 29.35 -4.05
C TRP A 102 16.43 28.17 -4.86
N PHE A 103 15.78 27.22 -4.20
CA PHE A 103 15.19 26.05 -4.85
C PHE A 103 14.07 26.38 -5.84
N LEU A 104 13.35 27.48 -5.61
CA LEU A 104 12.29 27.99 -6.49
C LEU A 104 12.82 28.89 -7.61
N GLY A 105 14.10 29.25 -7.61
CA GLY A 105 14.67 30.21 -8.57
C GLY A 105 14.27 31.65 -8.30
N LEU A 106 13.86 31.98 -7.05
CA LEU A 106 13.50 33.35 -6.63
C LEU A 106 14.73 34.02 -6.02
N ASP A 107 14.98 35.30 -6.37
CA ASP A 107 15.96 36.10 -5.66
C ASP A 107 15.42 36.64 -4.31
N MET A 108 16.21 37.38 -3.55
CA MET A 108 15.85 37.88 -2.23
C MET A 108 14.70 38.90 -2.28
N MET A 109 14.53 39.61 -3.39
CA MET A 109 13.55 40.69 -3.56
C MET A 109 12.34 40.25 -4.38
N ASP A 110 12.40 39.09 -5.03
CA ASP A 110 11.29 38.59 -5.83
C ASP A 110 10.03 38.37 -4.98
N PRO A 111 8.85 38.73 -5.49
CA PRO A 111 7.62 38.49 -4.78
C PRO A 111 7.28 37.01 -4.74
N VAL A 112 7.00 36.48 -3.54
CA VAL A 112 6.52 35.09 -3.39
C VAL A 112 5.06 34.99 -3.80
N PRO A 113 4.65 33.94 -4.54
CA PRO A 113 3.26 33.76 -4.97
C PRO A 113 2.29 33.70 -3.79
N HIS A 114 1.10 34.24 -3.97
CA HIS A 114 0.06 34.16 -2.93
C HIS A 114 -0.35 32.69 -2.71
N PHE A 115 -0.66 32.30 -1.47
CA PHE A 115 -0.98 30.92 -1.09
C PHE A 115 -2.17 30.31 -1.87
N SER A 116 -3.09 31.13 -2.41
CA SER A 116 -4.21 30.65 -3.23
C SER A 116 -3.82 30.34 -4.69
N THR A 117 -2.65 30.77 -5.14
CA THR A 117 -2.22 30.66 -6.54
C THR A 117 -2.14 29.21 -6.98
N PHE A 118 -1.49 28.35 -6.19
CA PHE A 118 -1.45 26.92 -6.48
C PHE A 118 -2.87 26.32 -6.56
N GLY A 119 -3.73 26.60 -5.59
CA GLY A 119 -5.10 26.09 -5.57
C GLY A 119 -5.95 26.53 -6.77
N LYS A 120 -5.76 27.77 -7.25
CA LYS A 120 -6.43 28.27 -8.47
C LYS A 120 -5.92 27.57 -9.73
N ASN A 121 -4.60 27.42 -9.85
CA ASN A 121 -3.99 26.69 -10.97
C ASN A 121 -4.37 25.19 -10.94
N TYR A 122 -4.37 24.56 -9.77
CA TYR A 122 -4.86 23.20 -9.61
C TYR A 122 -6.28 23.06 -10.18
N THR A 123 -7.23 23.89 -9.73
CA THR A 123 -8.62 23.79 -10.15
C THR A 123 -8.82 24.07 -11.64
N ARG A 124 -8.02 24.96 -12.25
CA ARG A 124 -8.18 25.37 -13.64
C ARG A 124 -7.45 24.48 -14.64
N ARG A 125 -6.30 23.89 -14.26
CA ARG A 125 -5.40 23.22 -15.19
C ARG A 125 -5.08 21.78 -14.80
N PHE A 126 -4.94 21.48 -13.52
CA PHE A 126 -4.40 20.19 -13.06
C PHE A 126 -5.46 19.26 -12.48
N LYS A 127 -6.65 19.77 -12.17
CA LYS A 127 -7.79 18.95 -11.74
C LYS A 127 -8.18 18.00 -12.87
N ASP A 128 -8.54 16.78 -12.51
CA ASP A 128 -8.98 15.74 -13.44
C ASP A 128 -7.88 15.31 -14.45
N THR A 129 -6.61 15.50 -14.06
CA THR A 129 -5.43 15.01 -14.80
C THR A 129 -4.63 14.04 -13.95
N ASP A 130 -3.82 13.23 -14.59
CA ASP A 130 -2.87 12.30 -13.97
C ASP A 130 -1.49 12.94 -13.68
N LEU A 131 -1.35 14.28 -13.81
CA LEU A 131 -0.10 15.01 -13.66
C LEU A 131 0.72 14.58 -12.44
N PHE A 132 0.10 14.47 -11.28
CA PHE A 132 0.82 14.16 -10.04
C PHE A 132 1.24 12.68 -9.97
N GLU A 133 0.53 11.80 -10.64
CA GLU A 133 0.95 10.42 -10.84
C GLU A 133 2.12 10.33 -11.83
N GLN A 134 2.09 11.12 -12.90
CA GLN A 134 3.20 11.21 -13.86
C GLN A 134 4.48 11.76 -13.20
N ILE A 135 4.37 12.78 -12.34
CA ILE A 135 5.50 13.29 -11.55
C ILE A 135 6.06 12.18 -10.64
N PHE A 136 5.20 11.45 -9.95
CA PHE A 136 5.64 10.32 -9.13
C PHE A 136 6.35 9.26 -9.98
N SER A 137 5.77 8.89 -11.11
CA SER A 137 6.31 7.87 -12.02
C SER A 137 7.64 8.31 -12.63
N HIS A 138 7.81 9.60 -12.95
CA HIS A 138 9.07 10.14 -13.44
C HIS A 138 10.19 10.02 -12.38
N VAL A 139 9.91 10.41 -11.14
CA VAL A 139 10.85 10.24 -10.02
C VAL A 139 11.20 8.77 -9.80
N LEU A 140 10.21 7.87 -9.88
CA LEU A 140 10.42 6.43 -9.75
C LEU A 140 11.29 5.90 -10.89
N GLY A 141 11.04 6.33 -12.12
CA GLY A 141 11.84 5.98 -13.30
C GLY A 141 13.33 6.34 -13.12
N GLN A 142 13.63 7.49 -12.54
CA GLN A 142 15.02 7.87 -12.22
C GLN A 142 15.65 6.94 -11.18
N CYS A 143 14.89 6.52 -10.16
CA CYS A 143 15.36 5.53 -9.19
C CYS A 143 15.65 4.17 -9.85
N MET A 144 14.83 3.76 -10.83
CA MET A 144 15.04 2.54 -11.62
C MET A 144 16.28 2.62 -12.50
N GLN A 145 16.47 3.73 -13.22
CA GLN A 145 17.65 3.98 -14.05
C GLN A 145 18.95 3.97 -13.24
N ALA A 146 18.89 4.42 -11.99
CA ALA A 146 20.01 4.37 -11.07
C ALA A 146 20.33 2.95 -10.54
N GLY A 147 19.52 1.93 -10.90
CA GLY A 147 19.69 0.53 -10.48
C GLY A 147 19.44 0.28 -8.99
N LEU A 148 18.60 1.11 -8.35
CA LEU A 148 18.40 1.09 -6.90
C LEU A 148 17.18 0.28 -6.45
N ILE A 149 16.31 -0.10 -7.38
CA ILE A 149 15.04 -0.77 -7.12
C ILE A 149 15.18 -2.27 -7.37
N ASP A 150 14.65 -3.07 -6.47
CA ASP A 150 14.57 -4.53 -6.60
C ASP A 150 13.12 -4.97 -6.46
N THR A 151 12.50 -5.33 -7.56
CA THR A 151 11.08 -5.67 -7.65
C THR A 151 10.78 -7.15 -7.37
N SER A 152 11.78 -7.98 -7.06
CA SER A 152 11.57 -9.41 -6.76
C SER A 152 10.58 -9.63 -5.61
N HIS A 153 10.62 -8.78 -4.59
CA HIS A 153 9.77 -8.86 -3.41
C HIS A 153 9.07 -7.51 -3.19
N ILE A 154 7.76 -7.48 -3.39
CA ILE A 154 6.96 -6.28 -3.21
C ILE A 154 6.12 -6.40 -1.93
N PHE A 155 6.22 -5.40 -1.06
CA PHE A 155 5.43 -5.28 0.17
C PHE A 155 4.24 -4.36 -0.09
N VAL A 156 3.03 -4.83 0.20
CA VAL A 156 1.78 -4.09 0.04
C VAL A 156 1.08 -3.96 1.38
N ASP A 157 0.60 -2.76 1.66
CA ASP A 157 -0.18 -2.44 2.85
C ASP A 157 -0.97 -1.15 2.66
N ALA A 158 -1.96 -0.90 3.50
CA ALA A 158 -2.76 0.30 3.50
C ALA A 158 -2.56 1.14 4.76
N THR A 159 -2.58 2.46 4.59
CA THR A 159 -2.59 3.37 5.72
C THR A 159 -3.75 4.35 5.64
N HIS A 160 -4.35 4.68 6.79
CA HIS A 160 -5.46 5.62 6.85
C HIS A 160 -4.97 7.05 7.11
N VAL A 161 -5.45 7.97 6.28
CA VAL A 161 -5.23 9.42 6.39
C VAL A 161 -6.54 10.08 6.76
N LYS A 162 -6.58 10.79 7.89
CA LYS A 162 -7.80 11.47 8.34
C LYS A 162 -8.23 12.53 7.33
N ALA A 163 -9.48 12.48 6.90
CA ALA A 163 -10.07 13.43 5.96
C ALA A 163 -10.37 14.78 6.60
N CYS A 164 -10.46 15.81 5.76
CA CYS A 164 -10.92 17.15 6.15
C CYS A 164 -12.45 17.17 6.27
N ALA A 165 -12.97 16.41 7.24
CA ALA A 165 -14.40 16.22 7.41
C ALA A 165 -14.81 16.35 8.89
N ASN A 166 -15.98 16.94 9.12
CA ASN A 166 -16.55 17.03 10.44
C ASN A 166 -17.32 15.75 10.76
N SER A 167 -16.88 15.01 11.78
CA SER A 167 -17.50 13.74 12.20
C SER A 167 -18.94 13.88 12.72
N LYS A 168 -19.37 15.11 13.09
CA LYS A 168 -20.75 15.39 13.52
C LYS A 168 -21.68 15.73 12.35
N LYS A 169 -21.14 16.10 11.17
CA LYS A 169 -21.90 16.45 9.97
C LYS A 169 -21.89 15.26 9.01
N MET A 170 -22.85 14.36 9.20
CA MET A 170 -23.00 13.14 8.38
C MET A 170 -24.45 12.94 7.95
N ARG A 171 -24.61 12.25 6.82
CA ARG A 171 -25.91 11.77 6.32
C ARG A 171 -25.84 10.29 6.01
N GLY A 172 -26.98 9.59 6.11
CA GLY A 172 -27.12 8.26 5.54
C GLY A 172 -27.24 8.39 4.02
N GLN A 173 -26.46 7.62 3.30
CA GLN A 173 -26.56 7.51 1.85
C GLN A 173 -26.71 6.05 1.49
N THR A 174 -27.74 5.75 0.71
CA THR A 174 -27.91 4.44 0.10
C THR A 174 -26.87 4.31 -1.01
N VAL A 175 -25.95 3.37 -0.86
CA VAL A 175 -24.90 3.10 -1.83
C VAL A 175 -25.21 1.76 -2.48
N GLN A 176 -25.26 1.72 -3.80
CA GLN A 176 -25.22 0.46 -4.54
C GLN A 176 -23.82 -0.12 -4.35
N GLU A 177 -23.73 -1.39 -4.00
CA GLU A 177 -22.44 -2.06 -3.95
C GLU A 177 -21.92 -2.19 -5.38
N GLU A 178 -20.72 -1.68 -5.63
CA GLU A 178 -20.00 -1.91 -6.87
C GLU A 178 -19.68 -3.40 -7.01
N ALA A 179 -19.77 -3.91 -8.23
CA ALA A 179 -19.37 -5.27 -8.55
C ALA A 179 -17.94 -5.55 -8.07
N LEU A 180 -17.72 -6.75 -7.56
CA LEU A 180 -16.37 -7.15 -7.16
C LEU A 180 -15.52 -7.38 -8.42
N TRP A 181 -14.28 -6.95 -8.40
CA TRP A 181 -13.37 -7.06 -9.55
C TRP A 181 -13.18 -8.50 -10.07
N TYR A 182 -13.41 -9.49 -9.21
CA TYR A 182 -13.33 -10.93 -9.53
C TYR A 182 -14.70 -11.59 -9.76
N GLU A 183 -15.78 -10.83 -9.81
CA GLU A 183 -17.16 -11.38 -9.80
C GLU A 183 -17.48 -12.21 -11.04
N GLU A 184 -17.05 -11.76 -12.21
CA GLU A 184 -17.30 -12.49 -13.47
C GLU A 184 -16.55 -13.81 -13.52
N GLU A 185 -15.31 -13.83 -13.06
CA GLU A 185 -14.48 -15.03 -13.02
C GLU A 185 -15.05 -16.02 -11.99
N LEU A 186 -15.41 -15.52 -10.81
CA LEU A 186 -16.07 -16.33 -9.80
C LEU A 186 -17.38 -16.94 -10.30
N LYS A 187 -18.19 -16.21 -11.07
CA LYS A 187 -19.43 -16.74 -11.68
C LYS A 187 -19.14 -17.89 -12.65
N LYS A 188 -18.08 -17.79 -13.46
CA LYS A 188 -17.66 -18.86 -14.36
C LYS A 188 -17.26 -20.11 -13.59
N GLU A 189 -16.42 -19.96 -12.59
CA GLU A 189 -15.97 -21.05 -11.72
C GLU A 189 -17.14 -21.74 -10.99
N ILE A 190 -18.09 -20.95 -10.45
CA ILE A 190 -19.29 -21.49 -9.82
C ILE A 190 -20.14 -22.27 -10.83
N ALA A 191 -20.28 -21.77 -12.06
CA ALA A 191 -21.07 -22.44 -13.09
C ALA A 191 -20.45 -23.81 -13.46
N GLN A 192 -19.13 -23.85 -13.69
CA GLN A 192 -18.38 -25.08 -13.97
C GLN A 192 -18.46 -26.09 -12.80
N ASP A 193 -18.25 -25.60 -11.58
CA ASP A 193 -18.33 -26.41 -10.38
C ASP A 193 -19.73 -27.06 -10.21
N ARG A 194 -20.78 -26.28 -10.41
CA ARG A 194 -22.16 -26.78 -10.32
C ARG A 194 -22.49 -27.78 -11.43
N GLU A 195 -22.00 -27.53 -12.65
CA GLU A 195 -22.15 -28.46 -13.78
C GLU A 195 -21.46 -29.80 -13.48
N HIS A 196 -20.22 -29.77 -12.99
CA HIS A 196 -19.47 -30.96 -12.58
C HIS A 196 -20.24 -31.79 -11.54
N HIS A 197 -20.96 -31.14 -10.62
CA HIS A 197 -21.76 -31.81 -9.60
C HIS A 197 -23.21 -32.08 -10.04
N GLY A 198 -23.56 -31.96 -11.31
CA GLY A 198 -24.92 -32.18 -11.83
C GLY A 198 -25.97 -31.25 -11.26
N LYS A 199 -25.59 -30.05 -10.81
CA LYS A 199 -26.52 -29.03 -10.27
C LYS A 199 -26.94 -28.06 -11.36
N LYS A 200 -28.19 -27.61 -11.29
CA LYS A 200 -28.70 -26.55 -12.19
C LYS A 200 -27.90 -25.25 -11.98
N PRO A 201 -27.66 -24.47 -13.05
CA PRO A 201 -27.05 -23.16 -12.91
C PRO A 201 -27.85 -22.27 -11.95
N LEU A 202 -27.18 -21.35 -11.28
CA LEU A 202 -27.86 -20.38 -10.42
C LEU A 202 -28.68 -19.45 -11.31
N LYS A 203 -29.95 -19.27 -10.96
CA LYS A 203 -30.78 -18.28 -11.63
C LYS A 203 -30.22 -16.89 -11.37
N ASP A 204 -30.14 -16.07 -12.40
CA ASP A 204 -29.89 -14.64 -12.19
C ASP A 204 -30.98 -14.08 -11.28
N LYS A 205 -30.59 -13.40 -10.21
CA LYS A 205 -31.54 -12.64 -9.41
C LYS A 205 -32.00 -11.46 -10.24
N ASP A 206 -33.29 -11.47 -10.60
CA ASP A 206 -33.94 -10.23 -10.97
C ASP A 206 -33.82 -9.25 -9.79
N ARG A 207 -33.47 -8.00 -10.06
CA ARG A 207 -33.30 -6.94 -9.04
C ARG A 207 -34.54 -6.71 -8.17
N ASN A 208 -35.66 -7.37 -8.47
CA ASN A 208 -36.95 -7.23 -7.82
C ASN A 208 -37.40 -8.46 -7.00
N ASP A 209 -36.59 -9.54 -6.92
CA ASP A 209 -36.96 -10.71 -6.14
C ASP A 209 -36.81 -10.47 -4.64
N PRO A 210 -37.84 -10.74 -3.82
CA PRO A 210 -37.73 -10.65 -2.37
C PRO A 210 -36.73 -11.69 -1.84
N PRO A 211 -35.99 -11.39 -0.76
CA PRO A 211 -35.00 -12.30 -0.22
C PRO A 211 -35.63 -13.58 0.29
N SER A 212 -35.43 -14.69 -0.41
CA SER A 212 -35.77 -16.02 0.08
C SER A 212 -34.88 -16.36 1.28
N GLY A 213 -35.53 -16.66 2.41
CA GLY A 213 -34.90 -16.78 3.72
C GLY A 213 -33.71 -17.72 3.78
N GLY A 214 -32.67 -17.27 4.46
CA GLY A 214 -31.57 -18.12 4.93
C GLY A 214 -30.14 -17.71 4.58
N SER A 215 -29.84 -16.44 4.56
CA SER A 215 -28.55 -15.86 4.96
C SER A 215 -28.63 -14.34 4.84
N ALA A 216 -28.35 -13.65 5.92
CA ALA A 216 -28.76 -12.27 6.13
C ALA A 216 -27.82 -11.22 5.49
N ASP A 217 -27.25 -11.47 4.29
CA ASP A 217 -26.30 -10.52 3.68
C ASP A 217 -26.46 -10.32 2.16
N GLY A 218 -27.58 -10.73 1.58
CA GLY A 218 -27.91 -10.47 0.18
C GLY A 218 -28.78 -9.23 0.02
N ASP A 219 -28.27 -8.21 -0.67
CA ASP A 219 -29.04 -7.17 -1.35
C ASP A 219 -29.93 -6.23 -0.49
N ARG A 220 -29.50 -5.88 0.71
CA ARG A 220 -29.98 -4.65 1.34
C ARG A 220 -29.07 -3.52 0.86
N ALA A 221 -29.65 -2.54 0.15
CA ALA A 221 -29.00 -1.27 -0.11
C ALA A 221 -28.43 -0.75 1.21
N LYS A 222 -27.13 -0.96 1.44
CA LYS A 222 -26.51 -0.63 2.73
C LYS A 222 -26.45 0.88 2.88
N THR A 223 -27.14 1.40 3.88
CA THR A 223 -27.02 2.83 4.23
C THR A 223 -25.66 3.05 4.84
N ARG A 224 -24.77 3.71 4.10
CA ARG A 224 -23.45 4.13 4.59
C ARG A 224 -23.51 5.54 5.18
N LYS A 225 -22.74 5.77 6.23
CA LYS A 225 -22.56 7.11 6.79
C LYS A 225 -21.55 7.88 5.93
N CYS A 226 -22.02 8.94 5.27
CA CYS A 226 -21.22 9.81 4.42
C CYS A 226 -21.06 11.19 5.07
N SER A 227 -19.89 11.79 4.92
CA SER A 227 -19.65 13.18 5.34
C SER A 227 -20.38 14.14 4.40
N THR A 228 -20.99 15.18 4.94
CA THR A 228 -21.55 16.27 4.13
C THR A 228 -20.46 17.24 3.62
N THR A 229 -19.29 17.25 4.27
CA THR A 229 -18.17 18.12 3.90
C THR A 229 -17.27 17.45 2.86
N ASP A 230 -16.99 16.16 3.01
CA ASP A 230 -16.14 15.37 2.13
C ASP A 230 -16.82 14.02 1.85
N PRO A 231 -17.74 13.96 0.86
CA PRO A 231 -18.55 12.78 0.58
C PRO A 231 -17.76 11.58 0.11
N GLU A 232 -16.58 11.78 -0.50
CA GLU A 232 -15.71 10.71 -1.02
C GLU A 232 -14.86 10.05 0.08
N SER A 233 -14.84 10.63 1.30
CA SER A 233 -14.16 10.02 2.43
C SER A 233 -15.01 8.94 3.09
N GLY A 234 -14.36 7.88 3.59
CA GLY A 234 -15.02 6.76 4.25
C GLY A 234 -15.08 6.90 5.77
N TRP A 235 -16.18 6.42 6.38
CA TRP A 235 -16.35 6.37 7.83
C TRP A 235 -15.57 5.19 8.40
N PHE A 236 -14.42 5.47 9.00
CA PHE A 236 -13.47 4.49 9.49
C PHE A 236 -13.42 4.44 11.02
N ARG A 237 -13.38 3.22 11.58
CA ARG A 237 -13.21 2.98 13.01
C ARG A 237 -11.73 2.85 13.35
N LYS A 238 -11.20 3.81 14.11
CA LYS A 238 -9.82 3.80 14.57
C LYS A 238 -9.75 3.40 16.04
N GLY A 239 -9.34 2.16 16.31
CA GLY A 239 -9.32 1.62 17.67
C GLY A 239 -10.72 1.42 18.26
N GLU A 240 -10.81 1.17 19.56
CA GLU A 240 -12.08 0.76 20.19
C GLU A 240 -13.13 1.86 20.27
N HIS A 241 -12.74 3.13 20.36
CA HIS A 241 -13.66 4.22 20.69
C HIS A 241 -13.66 5.40 19.71
N LYS A 242 -12.87 5.38 18.64
CA LYS A 242 -12.73 6.55 17.78
C LYS A 242 -13.15 6.27 16.34
N HIS A 243 -14.22 6.94 15.88
CA HIS A 243 -14.64 6.94 14.49
C HIS A 243 -14.25 8.27 13.83
N VAL A 244 -13.70 8.20 12.63
CA VAL A 244 -13.28 9.37 11.85
C VAL A 244 -13.57 9.13 10.37
N PHE A 245 -13.78 10.20 9.62
CA PHE A 245 -13.72 10.11 8.17
C PHE A 245 -12.26 10.06 7.73
N ALA A 246 -11.93 9.13 6.85
CA ALA A 246 -10.57 8.90 6.38
C ALA A 246 -10.55 8.41 4.94
N TYR A 247 -9.38 8.54 4.33
CA TYR A 247 -8.99 7.84 3.11
C TYR A 247 -8.05 6.69 3.45
N ALA A 248 -8.23 5.56 2.82
CA ALA A 248 -7.24 4.48 2.80
C ALA A 248 -6.27 4.74 1.64
N VAL A 249 -4.98 4.74 1.92
CA VAL A 249 -3.94 4.86 0.90
C VAL A 249 -3.19 3.55 0.87
N GLU A 250 -3.48 2.75 -0.14
CA GLU A 250 -2.72 1.54 -0.41
C GLU A 250 -1.40 1.89 -1.08
N THR A 251 -0.36 1.19 -0.71
CA THR A 251 0.99 1.50 -1.15
C THR A 251 1.76 0.21 -1.35
N ALA A 252 2.54 0.17 -2.42
CA ALA A 252 3.48 -0.90 -2.69
C ALA A 252 4.90 -0.37 -2.59
N CYS A 253 5.81 -1.14 -1.99
CA CYS A 253 7.23 -0.83 -1.97
C CYS A 253 8.09 -2.07 -2.19
N ASP A 254 9.32 -1.87 -2.63
CA ASP A 254 10.31 -2.93 -2.74
C ASP A 254 10.94 -3.30 -1.38
N LYS A 255 11.80 -4.32 -1.38
CA LYS A 255 12.52 -4.76 -0.17
C LYS A 255 13.48 -3.72 0.41
N ASN A 256 13.84 -2.71 -0.38
CA ASN A 256 14.72 -1.62 0.02
C ASN A 256 13.91 -0.41 0.52
N GLY A 257 12.57 -0.46 0.47
CA GLY A 257 11.67 0.63 0.86
C GLY A 257 11.61 1.76 -0.17
N TRP A 258 11.71 1.44 -1.47
CA TRP A 258 11.32 2.33 -2.56
C TRP A 258 9.84 2.19 -2.82
N ILE A 259 9.12 3.29 -2.88
CA ILE A 259 7.69 3.28 -3.15
C ILE A 259 7.49 3.10 -4.65
N LEU A 260 6.79 2.02 -5.05
CA LEU A 260 6.58 1.61 -6.43
C LEU A 260 5.24 2.05 -6.99
N GLY A 261 4.23 2.19 -6.14
CA GLY A 261 2.89 2.57 -6.53
C GLY A 261 2.00 2.85 -5.34
N TYR A 262 0.89 3.52 -5.61
CA TYR A 262 -0.13 3.82 -4.62
C TYR A 262 -1.51 3.97 -5.25
N THR A 263 -2.56 3.76 -4.44
CA THR A 263 -3.96 4.08 -4.78
C THR A 263 -4.65 4.69 -3.58
N VAL A 264 -5.72 5.44 -3.81
CA VAL A 264 -6.49 6.11 -2.76
C VAL A 264 -7.94 5.67 -2.83
N HIS A 265 -8.48 5.26 -1.69
CA HIS A 265 -9.84 4.76 -1.57
C HIS A 265 -10.54 5.37 -0.35
N PRO A 266 -11.89 5.35 -0.29
CA PRO A 266 -12.62 5.65 0.94
C PRO A 266 -12.15 4.75 2.10
N GLY A 267 -11.95 5.32 3.29
CA GLY A 267 -11.34 4.59 4.41
C GLY A 267 -12.20 3.48 5.03
N ASN A 268 -13.40 3.25 4.53
CA ASN A 268 -14.30 2.17 4.95
C ASN A 268 -14.35 1.00 3.95
N GLU A 269 -13.59 1.07 2.87
CA GLU A 269 -13.45 -0.05 1.96
C GLU A 269 -12.49 -1.09 2.52
N HIS A 270 -12.78 -2.37 2.24
CA HIS A 270 -11.94 -3.47 2.69
C HIS A 270 -10.77 -3.67 1.72
N ASP A 271 -9.60 -4.00 2.25
CA ASP A 271 -8.35 -4.17 1.50
C ASP A 271 -8.48 -5.15 0.32
N SER A 272 -9.36 -6.17 0.45
CA SER A 272 -9.64 -7.11 -0.65
C SER A 272 -10.32 -6.49 -1.87
N ARG A 273 -11.01 -5.35 -1.71
CA ARG A 273 -11.65 -4.64 -2.82
C ARG A 273 -10.71 -3.65 -3.48
N THR A 274 -9.83 -3.06 -2.67
CA THR A 274 -8.93 -1.99 -3.08
C THR A 274 -7.60 -2.49 -3.64
N PHE A 275 -7.30 -3.79 -3.46
CA PHE A 275 -6.08 -4.43 -3.91
C PHE A 275 -5.85 -4.37 -5.43
N LYS A 276 -6.87 -4.70 -6.23
CA LYS A 276 -6.73 -4.86 -7.69
C LYS A 276 -6.19 -3.61 -8.39
N PRO A 277 -6.71 -2.38 -8.15
CA PRO A 277 -6.17 -1.17 -8.75
C PRO A 277 -4.70 -0.90 -8.44
N LEU A 278 -4.21 -1.28 -7.25
CA LEU A 278 -2.79 -1.18 -6.92
C LEU A 278 -2.00 -2.28 -7.62
N TYR A 279 -2.51 -3.51 -7.61
CA TYR A 279 -1.84 -4.64 -8.25
C TYR A 279 -1.64 -4.42 -9.75
N ASP A 280 -2.65 -3.88 -10.45
CA ASP A 280 -2.55 -3.56 -11.88
C ASP A 280 -1.44 -2.54 -12.20
N LYS A 281 -1.11 -1.66 -11.25
CA LYS A 281 0.02 -0.72 -11.39
C LYS A 281 1.38 -1.39 -11.19
N ILE A 282 1.47 -2.41 -10.33
CA ILE A 282 2.74 -3.02 -9.95
C ILE A 282 3.05 -4.34 -10.66
N LYS A 283 2.05 -5.01 -11.23
CA LYS A 283 2.26 -6.29 -11.93
C LYS A 283 3.24 -6.18 -13.12
N GLY A 284 3.31 -5.01 -13.76
CA GLY A 284 4.27 -4.73 -14.83
C GLY A 284 5.73 -4.81 -14.39
N TYR A 285 6.03 -4.78 -13.09
CA TYR A 285 7.37 -4.98 -12.55
C TYR A 285 7.74 -6.46 -12.38
N ALA A 286 6.84 -7.39 -12.75
CA ALA A 286 7.02 -8.84 -12.67
C ALA A 286 7.57 -9.33 -11.32
N PRO A 287 6.88 -9.05 -10.19
CA PRO A 287 7.34 -9.50 -8.88
C PRO A 287 7.30 -11.03 -8.78
N GLU A 288 8.29 -11.61 -8.12
CA GLU A 288 8.28 -13.04 -7.77
C GLU A 288 7.36 -13.30 -6.58
N MET A 289 7.31 -12.35 -5.64
CA MET A 289 6.53 -12.49 -4.40
C MET A 289 5.90 -11.15 -3.98
N VAL A 290 4.63 -11.22 -3.56
CA VAL A 290 3.91 -10.09 -2.96
C VAL A 290 3.59 -10.40 -1.50
N ILE A 291 4.05 -9.54 -0.58
CA ILE A 291 3.96 -9.70 0.86
C ILE A 291 2.89 -8.74 1.40
N MET A 292 1.85 -9.27 2.03
CA MET A 292 0.71 -8.50 2.48
C MET A 292 0.30 -8.88 3.92
N ASP A 293 -0.60 -8.10 4.51
CA ASP A 293 -1.14 -8.40 5.84
C ASP A 293 -2.33 -9.37 5.80
N ALA A 294 -2.92 -9.65 6.98
CA ALA A 294 -4.07 -10.56 7.11
C ALA A 294 -5.37 -10.01 6.48
N GLY A 295 -5.46 -8.71 6.21
CA GLY A 295 -6.62 -8.09 5.54
C GLY A 295 -6.76 -8.54 4.10
N TYR A 296 -5.64 -8.80 3.44
CA TYR A 296 -5.58 -9.28 2.05
C TYR A 296 -5.75 -10.80 1.91
N ARG A 297 -5.85 -11.56 3.01
CA ARG A 297 -6.00 -13.02 2.94
C ARG A 297 -7.41 -13.41 2.49
N THR A 298 -7.63 -13.44 1.20
CA THR A 298 -8.88 -13.84 0.55
C THR A 298 -8.61 -14.79 -0.61
N PRO A 299 -9.55 -15.72 -0.92
CA PRO A 299 -9.38 -16.64 -2.05
C PRO A 299 -9.18 -15.93 -3.40
N ALA A 300 -9.85 -14.81 -3.62
CA ALA A 300 -9.76 -14.04 -4.85
C ALA A 300 -8.35 -13.45 -5.08
N ILE A 301 -7.73 -12.87 -4.05
CA ILE A 301 -6.36 -12.33 -4.15
C ILE A 301 -5.35 -13.46 -4.35
N ALA A 302 -5.53 -14.58 -3.65
CA ALA A 302 -4.67 -15.75 -3.83
C ALA A 302 -4.77 -16.31 -5.26
N HIS A 303 -5.99 -16.41 -5.78
CA HIS A 303 -6.24 -16.86 -7.15
C HIS A 303 -5.59 -15.93 -8.18
N GLU A 304 -5.82 -14.63 -8.12
CA GLU A 304 -5.24 -13.63 -9.03
C GLU A 304 -3.71 -13.71 -9.07
N LEU A 305 -3.06 -13.67 -7.90
CA LEU A 305 -1.60 -13.68 -7.83
C LEU A 305 -1.00 -14.99 -8.34
N LEU A 306 -1.56 -16.14 -7.94
CA LEU A 306 -1.05 -17.44 -8.38
C LEU A 306 -1.31 -17.69 -9.87
N THR A 307 -2.40 -17.17 -10.43
CA THR A 307 -2.68 -17.21 -11.87
C THR A 307 -1.64 -16.40 -12.66
N ASP A 308 -1.22 -15.25 -12.13
CA ASP A 308 -0.14 -14.43 -12.71
C ASP A 308 1.27 -15.00 -12.42
N GLY A 309 1.37 -16.15 -11.72
CA GLY A 309 2.66 -16.77 -11.36
C GLY A 309 3.39 -16.07 -10.22
N VAL A 310 2.72 -15.23 -9.46
CA VAL A 310 3.27 -14.45 -8.34
C VAL A 310 2.96 -15.14 -7.01
N LEU A 311 3.94 -15.31 -6.15
CA LEU A 311 3.78 -15.96 -4.85
C LEU A 311 3.18 -15.00 -3.80
N PRO A 312 1.97 -15.25 -3.26
CA PRO A 312 1.40 -14.46 -2.18
C PRO A 312 1.94 -14.90 -0.82
N LEU A 313 2.65 -14.02 -0.12
CA LEU A 313 3.08 -14.29 1.25
C LEU A 313 2.16 -13.58 2.24
N LEU A 314 1.28 -14.35 2.87
CA LEU A 314 0.22 -13.90 3.75
C LEU A 314 0.36 -14.53 5.15
N PRO A 315 0.03 -13.81 6.24
CA PRO A 315 0.09 -14.37 7.58
C PRO A 315 -1.08 -15.30 7.85
N TYR A 316 -0.95 -16.11 8.90
CA TYR A 316 -2.05 -16.92 9.39
C TYR A 316 -3.18 -16.04 9.94
N LYS A 317 -4.41 -16.38 9.59
CA LYS A 317 -5.62 -15.77 10.16
C LYS A 317 -6.32 -16.82 11.02
N ARG A 318 -6.40 -16.54 12.33
CA ARG A 318 -7.06 -17.46 13.27
C ARG A 318 -8.54 -17.63 12.89
N PRO A 319 -9.03 -18.87 12.77
CA PRO A 319 -10.46 -19.11 12.54
C PRO A 319 -11.33 -18.53 13.67
N MET A 320 -12.46 -17.94 13.31
CA MET A 320 -13.39 -17.34 14.28
C MET A 320 -14.34 -18.38 14.91
N THR A 321 -14.02 -19.67 14.83
CA THR A 321 -14.79 -20.74 15.46
C THR A 321 -14.71 -20.65 16.98
N LYS A 322 -15.85 -20.84 17.68
CA LYS A 322 -15.90 -20.88 19.15
C LYS A 322 -14.93 -21.95 19.69
N ASP A 323 -14.29 -21.69 20.83
CA ASP A 323 -13.22 -22.55 21.34
C ASP A 323 -13.67 -23.97 21.68
N SER A 324 -14.95 -24.19 22.01
CA SER A 324 -15.52 -25.51 22.28
C SER A 324 -15.87 -26.32 21.02
N PHE A 325 -15.85 -25.71 19.82
CA PHE A 325 -16.24 -26.38 18.59
C PHE A 325 -15.04 -26.87 17.80
N PHE A 326 -15.22 -28.00 17.10
CA PHE A 326 -14.25 -28.47 16.11
C PHE A 326 -13.97 -27.39 15.07
N LYS A 327 -12.68 -27.16 14.81
CA LYS A 327 -12.21 -26.18 13.85
C LYS A 327 -12.14 -26.79 12.45
N LYS A 328 -12.16 -25.98 11.41
CA LYS A 328 -12.19 -26.44 10.02
C LYS A 328 -11.05 -27.43 9.71
N TYR A 329 -9.87 -27.24 10.27
CA TYR A 329 -8.71 -28.10 10.04
C TYR A 329 -8.79 -29.48 10.72
N GLU A 330 -9.77 -29.71 11.60
CA GLU A 330 -10.03 -31.02 12.20
C GLU A 330 -10.93 -31.90 11.29
N TYR A 331 -11.49 -31.31 10.22
CA TYR A 331 -12.20 -32.01 9.16
C TYR A 331 -11.25 -32.24 8.00
N VAL A 332 -11.02 -33.51 7.60
CA VAL A 332 -10.12 -33.86 6.51
C VAL A 332 -10.88 -33.80 5.19
N TYR A 333 -10.37 -33.06 4.22
CA TYR A 333 -10.93 -33.04 2.86
C TYR A 333 -10.31 -34.17 2.03
N ASP A 334 -11.15 -34.99 1.44
CA ASP A 334 -10.77 -36.00 0.48
C ASP A 334 -11.06 -35.47 -0.93
N GLU A 335 -10.01 -35.19 -1.69
CA GLU A 335 -10.09 -34.61 -3.03
C GLU A 335 -10.62 -35.62 -4.05
N TYR A 336 -10.32 -36.91 -3.88
CA TYR A 336 -10.73 -37.97 -4.81
C TYR A 336 -12.24 -38.22 -4.76
N TYR A 337 -12.82 -38.26 -3.54
CA TYR A 337 -14.27 -38.47 -3.34
C TYR A 337 -15.05 -37.15 -3.21
N ASP A 338 -14.39 -36.00 -3.27
CA ASP A 338 -14.97 -34.68 -3.05
C ASP A 338 -15.88 -34.64 -1.81
N CYS A 339 -15.34 -35.00 -0.67
CA CYS A 339 -16.07 -35.04 0.59
C CYS A 339 -15.19 -34.58 1.77
N TYR A 340 -15.83 -34.27 2.89
CA TYR A 340 -15.12 -34.07 4.15
C TYR A 340 -15.33 -35.27 5.08
N ILE A 341 -14.30 -35.68 5.78
CA ILE A 341 -14.33 -36.66 6.86
C ILE A 341 -14.29 -35.89 8.18
N CYS A 342 -15.26 -36.15 9.08
CA CYS A 342 -15.29 -35.50 10.38
C CYS A 342 -14.37 -36.22 11.39
N PRO A 343 -14.05 -35.61 12.57
CA PRO A 343 -13.21 -36.24 13.60
C PRO A 343 -13.74 -37.58 14.15
N GLU A 344 -14.99 -37.94 13.88
CA GLU A 344 -15.63 -39.22 14.24
C GLU A 344 -15.82 -40.13 12.99
N ASP A 345 -14.97 -39.97 11.99
CA ASP A 345 -14.90 -40.76 10.75
C ASP A 345 -16.19 -40.84 9.91
N HIS A 346 -17.07 -39.85 10.04
CA HIS A 346 -18.28 -39.76 9.21
C HIS A 346 -18.10 -38.80 8.04
N ILE A 347 -18.67 -39.16 6.90
CA ILE A 347 -18.57 -38.43 5.63
C ILE A 347 -19.58 -37.27 5.60
N LEU A 348 -19.11 -36.09 5.20
CA LEU A 348 -19.93 -34.95 4.81
C LEU A 348 -19.89 -34.85 3.28
N THR A 349 -21.07 -35.03 2.65
CA THR A 349 -21.19 -35.02 1.19
C THR A 349 -21.47 -33.63 0.65
N TYR A 350 -21.02 -33.36 -0.59
CA TYR A 350 -21.33 -32.14 -1.31
C TYR A 350 -22.84 -31.96 -1.45
N ARG A 351 -23.33 -30.76 -1.18
CA ARG A 351 -24.75 -30.41 -1.34
C ARG A 351 -24.96 -29.39 -2.46
N THR A 352 -24.28 -28.27 -2.42
CA THR A 352 -24.44 -27.15 -3.36
C THR A 352 -23.27 -26.18 -3.26
N THR A 353 -23.11 -25.37 -4.30
CA THR A 353 -22.21 -24.20 -4.29
C THR A 353 -23.06 -22.94 -4.29
N ASP A 354 -22.80 -22.06 -3.34
CA ASP A 354 -23.52 -20.81 -3.17
C ASP A 354 -23.02 -19.71 -4.14
N ARG A 355 -23.66 -18.53 -4.13
CA ARG A 355 -23.29 -17.39 -4.98
C ARG A 355 -21.97 -16.72 -4.59
N ALA A 356 -21.51 -16.96 -3.38
CA ALA A 356 -20.22 -16.46 -2.91
C ALA A 356 -19.06 -17.42 -3.23
N GLY A 357 -19.33 -18.51 -3.94
CA GLY A 357 -18.33 -19.51 -4.34
C GLY A 357 -18.03 -20.55 -3.28
N TYR A 358 -18.84 -20.68 -2.23
CA TYR A 358 -18.63 -21.70 -1.22
C TYR A 358 -19.40 -22.97 -1.54
N ARG A 359 -18.69 -24.08 -1.70
CA ARG A 359 -19.23 -25.45 -1.69
C ARG A 359 -19.67 -25.79 -0.28
N GLU A 360 -20.90 -26.26 -0.09
CA GLU A 360 -21.41 -26.74 1.18
C GLU A 360 -21.35 -28.27 1.24
N TYR A 361 -20.68 -28.78 2.26
CA TYR A 361 -20.65 -30.21 2.58
C TYR A 361 -21.44 -30.46 3.86
N LYS A 362 -22.36 -31.42 3.84
CA LYS A 362 -23.27 -31.67 4.96
C LYS A 362 -23.18 -33.10 5.46
N SER A 363 -23.20 -33.24 6.78
CA SER A 363 -23.30 -34.53 7.45
C SER A 363 -24.74 -35.09 7.42
N CYS A 364 -24.86 -36.39 7.65
CA CYS A 364 -26.15 -37.03 7.83
C CYS A 364 -26.67 -36.82 9.26
N GLY A 365 -27.86 -36.18 9.40
CA GLY A 365 -28.44 -35.86 10.71
C GLY A 365 -28.78 -37.09 11.56
N THR A 366 -29.15 -38.22 10.95
CA THR A 366 -29.47 -39.46 11.66
C THR A 366 -28.22 -40.06 12.34
N HIS A 367 -27.07 -40.05 11.67
CA HIS A 367 -25.79 -40.50 12.26
C HIS A 367 -25.34 -39.53 13.35
N CYS A 368 -25.41 -38.22 13.09
CA CYS A 368 -24.94 -37.19 14.02
C CYS A 368 -25.81 -37.11 15.30
N ALA A 369 -27.10 -37.52 15.27
CA ALA A 369 -27.97 -37.53 16.45
C ALA A 369 -27.44 -38.43 17.57
N HIS A 370 -26.68 -39.46 17.24
CA HIS A 370 -26.10 -40.43 18.20
C HIS A 370 -24.56 -40.24 18.37
N CYS A 371 -24.01 -39.17 17.82
CA CYS A 371 -22.59 -38.92 17.86
C CYS A 371 -22.13 -38.45 19.25
N PRO A 372 -21.06 -39.06 19.84
CA PRO A 372 -20.58 -38.68 21.17
C PRO A 372 -20.02 -37.26 21.21
N SER A 373 -19.57 -36.74 20.07
CA SER A 373 -19.01 -35.38 19.93
C SER A 373 -20.02 -34.35 19.42
N LEU A 374 -21.33 -34.62 19.47
CA LEU A 374 -22.34 -33.73 18.91
C LEU A 374 -22.28 -32.32 19.48
N GLU A 375 -22.12 -32.14 20.79
CA GLU A 375 -22.04 -30.82 21.44
C GLU A 375 -20.83 -29.99 21.00
N ARG A 376 -19.72 -30.65 20.66
CA ARG A 376 -18.51 -30.00 20.13
C ARG A 376 -18.58 -29.77 18.63
N CYS A 377 -19.53 -30.37 17.94
CA CYS A 377 -19.64 -30.33 16.49
C CYS A 377 -20.69 -29.33 16.00
N THR A 378 -21.94 -29.44 16.47
CA THR A 378 -23.07 -28.61 15.99
C THR A 378 -24.18 -28.47 17.03
N HIS A 379 -24.79 -27.27 17.07
CA HIS A 379 -26.00 -26.99 17.82
C HIS A 379 -27.24 -26.87 16.89
N SER A 380 -27.16 -27.41 15.69
CA SER A 380 -28.27 -27.42 14.73
C SER A 380 -29.41 -28.30 15.25
N LYS A 381 -30.68 -27.84 15.16
CA LYS A 381 -31.88 -28.62 15.54
C LYS A 381 -31.99 -29.96 14.80
N GLY A 382 -31.47 -30.03 13.58
CA GLY A 382 -31.43 -31.26 12.78
C GLY A 382 -30.15 -32.07 12.92
N HIS A 383 -29.30 -31.75 13.91
CA HIS A 383 -28.01 -32.40 14.15
C HIS A 383 -27.05 -32.43 12.94
N VAL A 384 -27.29 -31.55 11.97
CA VAL A 384 -26.49 -31.49 10.73
C VAL A 384 -25.32 -30.51 10.91
N LYS A 385 -24.09 -30.97 10.61
CA LYS A 385 -22.90 -30.11 10.46
C LYS A 385 -22.74 -29.73 9.01
N THR A 386 -22.49 -28.45 8.77
CA THR A 386 -22.08 -27.92 7.46
C THR A 386 -20.64 -27.44 7.54
N VAL A 387 -19.82 -27.91 6.62
CA VAL A 387 -18.46 -27.39 6.37
C VAL A 387 -18.45 -26.77 4.99
N THR A 388 -17.80 -25.61 4.85
CA THR A 388 -17.75 -24.90 3.58
C THR A 388 -16.32 -24.88 3.03
N ARG A 389 -16.17 -25.01 1.69
CA ARG A 389 -14.93 -24.92 0.95
C ARG A 389 -15.13 -23.97 -0.23
N HIS A 390 -14.30 -22.94 -0.34
CA HIS A 390 -14.38 -22.03 -1.49
C HIS A 390 -13.90 -22.73 -2.78
N VAL A 391 -14.44 -22.38 -3.94
CA VAL A 391 -14.01 -22.95 -5.24
C VAL A 391 -12.51 -22.75 -5.46
N TRP A 392 -11.94 -21.65 -4.98
CA TRP A 392 -10.51 -21.33 -4.99
C TRP A 392 -9.78 -21.71 -3.68
N GLU A 393 -10.31 -22.66 -2.90
CA GLU A 393 -9.63 -23.07 -1.64
C GLU A 393 -8.26 -23.69 -1.89
N GLY A 394 -8.07 -24.38 -3.02
CA GLY A 394 -6.75 -24.93 -3.40
C GLY A 394 -5.67 -23.86 -3.46
N HIS A 395 -5.99 -22.66 -3.94
CA HIS A 395 -5.04 -21.53 -3.91
C HIS A 395 -4.72 -21.08 -2.49
N MET A 396 -5.69 -21.16 -1.56
CA MET A 396 -5.45 -20.83 -0.14
C MET A 396 -4.58 -21.87 0.56
N GLU A 397 -4.64 -23.12 0.14
CA GLU A 397 -3.75 -24.21 0.60
C GLU A 397 -2.31 -23.96 0.14
N ILE A 398 -2.13 -23.60 -1.14
CA ILE A 398 -0.81 -23.19 -1.67
C ILE A 398 -0.25 -21.98 -0.90
N VAL A 399 -1.09 -20.97 -0.58
CA VAL A 399 -0.68 -19.84 0.26
C VAL A 399 -0.20 -20.27 1.64
N GLU A 400 -0.85 -21.28 2.21
CA GLU A 400 -0.43 -21.81 3.52
C GLU A 400 0.92 -22.53 3.41
N ASP A 401 1.18 -23.29 2.35
CA ASP A 401 2.46 -23.95 2.08
C ASP A 401 3.57 -22.91 1.85
N ILE A 402 3.28 -21.86 1.07
CA ILE A 402 4.23 -20.73 0.89
C ILE A 402 4.59 -20.12 2.24
N ARG A 403 3.62 -19.91 3.13
CA ARG A 403 3.86 -19.37 4.47
C ARG A 403 4.77 -20.25 5.32
N HIS A 404 4.65 -21.56 5.17
CA HIS A 404 5.47 -22.55 5.89
C HIS A 404 6.83 -22.81 5.27
N THR A 405 7.05 -22.36 4.04
CA THR A 405 8.35 -22.45 3.38
C THR A 405 9.44 -21.77 4.20
N ARG A 406 10.57 -22.46 4.32
CA ARG A 406 11.70 -21.99 5.12
C ARG A 406 12.23 -20.64 4.60
N GLY A 407 12.41 -19.67 5.49
CA GLY A 407 12.87 -18.30 5.17
C GLY A 407 11.73 -17.29 4.97
N ASN A 408 10.51 -17.73 4.60
CA ASN A 408 9.41 -16.82 4.32
C ASN A 408 8.92 -16.08 5.58
N LYS A 409 9.07 -16.66 6.76
CA LYS A 409 8.81 -15.98 8.03
C LYS A 409 9.72 -14.76 8.23
N ASP A 410 10.99 -14.86 7.85
CA ASP A 410 11.94 -13.76 7.95
C ASP A 410 11.66 -12.67 6.89
N ILE A 411 11.27 -13.09 5.67
CA ILE A 411 10.82 -12.18 4.62
C ILE A 411 9.59 -11.40 5.10
N TYR A 412 8.60 -12.09 5.65
CA TYR A 412 7.40 -11.45 6.20
C TYR A 412 7.72 -10.44 7.31
N ALA A 413 8.65 -10.77 8.21
CA ALA A 413 9.05 -9.89 9.31
C ALA A 413 9.65 -8.56 8.83
N ARG A 414 10.21 -8.52 7.62
CA ARG A 414 10.77 -7.30 7.01
C ARG A 414 9.73 -6.21 6.71
N ARG A 415 8.43 -6.51 6.77
CA ARG A 415 7.37 -5.50 6.66
C ARG A 415 7.57 -4.33 7.62
N LYS A 416 8.04 -4.60 8.84
CA LYS A 416 8.32 -3.57 9.86
C LYS A 416 9.39 -2.58 9.42
N GLU A 417 10.39 -3.05 8.69
CA GLU A 417 11.52 -2.25 8.22
C GLU A 417 11.26 -1.59 6.85
N THR A 418 10.25 -2.05 6.13
CA THR A 418 9.89 -1.60 4.80
C THR A 418 8.60 -0.76 4.84
N ILE A 419 7.46 -1.35 4.54
CA ILE A 419 6.19 -0.63 4.35
C ILE A 419 5.70 0.09 5.62
N GLU A 420 5.80 -0.54 6.80
CA GLU A 420 5.38 0.08 8.05
C GLU A 420 6.26 1.29 8.39
N ARG A 421 7.57 1.21 8.13
CA ARG A 421 8.51 2.32 8.30
C ARG A 421 8.22 3.47 7.32
N ILE A 422 7.83 3.17 6.07
CA ILE A 422 7.40 4.18 5.10
C ILE A 422 6.21 4.95 5.66
N PHE A 423 5.18 4.27 6.16
CA PHE A 423 4.01 4.93 6.75
C PHE A 423 4.35 5.73 8.01
N GLY A 424 5.22 5.21 8.86
CA GLY A 424 5.75 5.94 10.00
C GLY A 424 6.41 7.25 9.55
N THR A 425 7.35 7.17 8.62
CA THR A 425 8.06 8.33 8.07
C THR A 425 7.13 9.33 7.40
N ALA A 426 6.16 8.86 6.58
CA ALA A 426 5.19 9.72 5.93
C ALA A 426 4.34 10.49 6.95
N LYS A 427 3.89 9.84 8.01
CA LYS A 427 3.06 10.44 9.07
C LYS A 427 3.82 11.42 9.93
N GLU A 428 5.06 11.13 10.30
CA GLU A 428 5.87 11.97 11.21
C GLU A 428 6.53 13.14 10.49
N HIS A 429 7.09 12.90 9.31
CA HIS A 429 7.97 13.88 8.65
C HIS A 429 7.36 14.55 7.41
N HIS A 430 6.28 14.00 6.85
CA HIS A 430 5.68 14.50 5.61
C HIS A 430 4.22 14.91 5.75
N GLY A 431 3.73 15.10 6.98
CA GLY A 431 2.37 15.58 7.24
C GLY A 431 1.24 14.65 6.76
N PHE A 432 1.49 13.32 6.71
CA PHE A 432 0.55 12.34 6.15
C PHE A 432 -0.47 11.78 7.15
N ARG A 433 -0.57 12.34 8.38
CA ARG A 433 -1.56 11.92 9.38
C ARG A 433 -2.98 12.36 9.04
N TYR A 434 -3.14 13.49 8.36
CA TYR A 434 -4.42 14.05 7.94
C TYR A 434 -4.27 14.85 6.66
N THR A 435 -5.37 14.98 5.91
CA THR A 435 -5.43 15.87 4.75
C THR A 435 -6.22 17.14 5.06
N GLN A 436 -5.79 18.26 4.47
CA GLN A 436 -6.52 19.55 4.52
C GLN A 436 -7.41 19.73 3.31
N TYR A 437 -7.29 18.82 2.34
CA TYR A 437 -8.03 18.87 1.10
C TYR A 437 -9.33 18.07 1.21
N ILE A 438 -10.30 18.46 0.42
CA ILE A 438 -11.58 17.79 0.24
C ILE A 438 -11.53 17.10 -1.12
N GLY A 439 -11.99 15.86 -1.18
CA GLY A 439 -12.10 15.05 -2.37
C GLY A 439 -10.90 14.12 -2.64
N LYS A 440 -11.20 12.99 -3.28
CA LYS A 440 -10.27 11.90 -3.59
C LYS A 440 -9.11 12.37 -4.48
N ALA A 441 -9.39 13.10 -5.57
CA ALA A 441 -8.37 13.58 -6.50
C ALA A 441 -7.29 14.44 -5.82
N ARG A 442 -7.68 15.30 -4.85
CA ARG A 442 -6.71 16.08 -4.08
C ARG A 442 -5.95 15.24 -3.06
N MET A 443 -6.55 14.17 -2.56
CA MET A 443 -5.84 13.22 -1.71
C MET A 443 -4.83 12.41 -2.53
N GLU A 444 -5.15 12.03 -3.76
CA GLU A 444 -4.24 11.38 -4.72
C GLU A 444 -3.05 12.29 -5.04
N MET A 445 -3.30 13.57 -5.35
CA MET A 445 -2.23 14.56 -5.52
C MET A 445 -1.32 14.62 -4.28
N LYS A 446 -1.90 14.67 -3.07
CA LYS A 446 -1.12 14.71 -1.83
C LYS A 446 -0.29 13.43 -1.66
N ALA A 447 -0.86 12.27 -1.91
CA ALA A 447 -0.17 10.99 -1.81
C ALA A 447 1.00 10.92 -2.82
N GLY A 448 0.75 11.24 -4.09
CA GLY A 448 1.76 11.23 -5.15
C GLY A 448 2.94 12.14 -4.85
N LEU A 449 2.68 13.40 -4.50
CA LEU A 449 3.75 14.33 -4.15
C LEU A 449 4.50 13.92 -2.88
N THR A 450 3.81 13.40 -1.85
CA THR A 450 4.46 12.91 -0.63
C THR A 450 5.41 11.76 -0.94
N PHE A 451 4.95 10.78 -1.72
CA PHE A 451 5.75 9.61 -2.07
C PHE A 451 6.88 9.93 -3.06
N ALA A 452 6.65 10.84 -3.99
CA ALA A 452 7.71 11.39 -4.84
C ALA A 452 8.79 12.08 -3.99
N CYS A 453 8.42 12.91 -3.02
CA CYS A 453 9.34 13.53 -2.06
C CYS A 453 10.17 12.50 -1.29
N MET A 454 9.53 11.42 -0.83
CA MET A 454 10.22 10.36 -0.07
C MET A 454 11.23 9.62 -0.94
N ASN A 455 10.85 9.21 -2.14
CA ASN A 455 11.75 8.55 -3.08
C ASN A 455 12.90 9.47 -3.48
N LEU A 456 12.61 10.71 -3.86
CA LEU A 456 13.62 11.66 -4.30
C LEU A 456 14.60 12.05 -3.18
N LYS A 457 14.12 12.24 -1.95
CA LYS A 457 14.96 12.47 -0.76
C LYS A 457 15.92 11.30 -0.51
N LYS A 458 15.45 10.07 -0.73
CA LYS A 458 16.28 8.86 -0.61
C LYS A 458 17.30 8.76 -1.73
N LEU A 459 16.87 8.99 -2.98
CA LEU A 459 17.74 9.03 -4.17
C LEU A 459 18.87 10.04 -3.99
N ALA A 460 18.55 11.28 -3.68
CA ALA A 460 19.52 12.36 -3.51
C ALA A 460 20.60 12.00 -2.47
N ARG A 461 20.22 11.39 -1.35
CA ARG A 461 21.16 10.94 -0.31
C ARG A 461 22.08 9.79 -0.76
N ILE A 462 21.54 8.85 -1.56
CA ILE A 462 22.32 7.73 -2.08
C ILE A 462 23.32 8.21 -3.13
N LEU A 463 22.93 9.10 -4.04
CA LEU A 463 23.82 9.66 -5.06
C LEU A 463 25.03 10.35 -4.43
N VAL A 464 24.81 11.18 -3.39
CA VAL A 464 25.91 11.83 -2.65
C VAL A 464 26.84 10.83 -1.96
N ARG A 465 26.29 9.73 -1.41
CA ARG A 465 27.12 8.67 -0.83
C ARG A 465 27.97 7.97 -1.89
N LYS A 466 27.39 7.72 -3.07
CA LYS A 466 28.10 7.13 -4.22
C LYS A 466 29.25 8.03 -4.68
N GLU A 467 29.02 9.34 -4.79
CA GLU A 467 30.07 10.32 -5.15
C GLU A 467 31.22 10.34 -4.14
N LYS A 468 30.93 10.12 -2.85
CA LYS A 468 31.93 10.03 -1.77
C LYS A 468 32.57 8.64 -1.63
N GLY A 469 32.36 7.71 -2.57
CA GLY A 469 32.92 6.35 -2.53
C GLY A 469 32.35 5.45 -1.42
N GLY A 470 31.21 5.83 -0.82
CA GLY A 470 30.52 5.02 0.19
C GLY A 470 29.70 3.88 -0.41
N PRO A 471 29.41 2.82 0.36
CA PRO A 471 28.56 1.71 -0.10
C PRO A 471 27.14 2.21 -0.40
N LEU A 472 26.58 1.74 -1.53
CA LEU A 472 25.21 2.10 -1.99
C LEU A 472 24.12 1.69 -1.01
N PHE A 473 24.35 0.58 -0.33
CA PHE A 473 23.47 0.07 0.73
C PHE A 473 24.33 -0.18 1.97
N GLN A 474 23.83 0.20 3.15
CA GLN A 474 24.30 -0.44 4.37
C GLN A 474 23.68 -1.83 4.33
N ASP A 475 24.48 -2.86 4.05
CA ASP A 475 24.05 -4.24 4.24
C ASP A 475 23.52 -4.36 5.65
N PRO A 476 22.28 -4.86 5.84
CA PRO A 476 21.88 -5.28 7.16
C PRO A 476 22.88 -6.38 7.61
N PRO A 477 23.19 -6.51 8.91
CA PRO A 477 24.28 -7.36 9.43
C PRO A 477 24.09 -8.88 9.20
N TYR A 478 23.13 -9.30 8.41
CA TYR A 478 22.91 -10.69 7.96
C TYR A 478 22.96 -10.78 6.44
N THR A 479 24.15 -10.99 5.94
CA THR A 479 24.45 -11.18 4.53
C THR A 479 23.72 -12.41 3.97
N LEU A 480 22.87 -12.19 2.95
CA LEU A 480 22.33 -13.21 2.07
C LEU A 480 23.43 -14.17 1.55
N LYS A 481 24.68 -13.71 1.45
CA LYS A 481 25.88 -14.52 1.13
C LYS A 481 26.11 -15.67 2.12
N LYS A 482 25.83 -15.49 3.42
CA LYS A 482 25.90 -16.59 4.41
C LYS A 482 24.72 -17.56 4.32
N ILE A 483 23.54 -17.08 3.91
CA ILE A 483 22.37 -17.95 3.70
C ILE A 483 22.57 -18.76 2.43
N TYR A 484 23.03 -18.15 1.34
CA TYR A 484 23.33 -18.85 0.08
C TYR A 484 24.43 -19.90 0.24
N LEU A 485 25.50 -19.62 0.95
CA LEU A 485 26.57 -20.58 1.26
C LEU A 485 26.07 -21.73 2.15
N LYS A 486 25.22 -21.46 3.15
CA LYS A 486 24.62 -22.53 3.98
C LYS A 486 23.60 -23.39 3.24
N ILE A 487 22.89 -22.83 2.26
CA ILE A 487 21.98 -23.59 1.40
C ILE A 487 22.80 -24.47 0.45
N LYS A 488 23.86 -23.95 -0.13
CA LYS A 488 24.75 -24.71 -1.02
C LYS A 488 25.45 -25.88 -0.29
N GLU A 489 25.90 -25.69 0.94
CA GLU A 489 26.53 -26.73 1.76
C GLU A 489 25.55 -27.83 2.23
N ARG A 490 24.25 -27.52 2.38
CA ARG A 490 23.24 -28.51 2.82
C ARG A 490 22.52 -29.24 1.70
N CYS A 491 22.46 -28.68 0.49
CA CYS A 491 21.86 -29.35 -0.67
C CYS A 491 22.70 -30.52 -1.21
N TRP A 492 23.96 -30.68 -0.82
CA TRP A 492 24.82 -31.78 -1.24
C TRP A 492 24.66 -33.07 -0.41
N SER A 493 23.82 -33.05 0.63
CA SER A 493 23.68 -34.19 1.57
C SER A 493 22.30 -34.87 1.57
N LEU A 494 21.40 -34.56 0.65
CA LEU A 494 20.07 -35.20 0.59
C LEU A 494 19.68 -35.60 -0.83
N THR A 495 19.29 -36.85 -0.96
CA THR A 495 18.80 -37.64 -2.09
C THR A 495 17.70 -36.99 -2.97
N PRO A 496 17.37 -37.56 -4.16
CA PRO A 496 16.92 -36.78 -5.34
C PRO A 496 15.56 -36.14 -5.20
N ILE A 497 15.52 -34.86 -5.53
CA ILE A 497 14.33 -33.97 -5.54
C ILE A 497 13.74 -33.92 -6.95
N PRO A 498 12.42 -33.83 -7.14
CA PRO A 498 11.74 -33.91 -8.44
C PRO A 498 12.13 -32.76 -9.41
N LEU A 499 11.95 -33.03 -10.69
CA LEU A 499 12.34 -32.26 -11.89
C LEU A 499 12.04 -30.74 -11.90
N PHE A 500 11.28 -30.22 -10.95
CA PHE A 500 10.91 -28.80 -10.91
C PHE A 500 12.04 -27.86 -10.44
N VAL A 501 13.06 -28.37 -9.78
CA VAL A 501 14.21 -27.57 -9.28
C VAL A 501 15.32 -27.42 -10.32
N TYR A 502 15.31 -28.24 -11.35
CA TYR A 502 16.32 -28.18 -12.44
C TYR A 502 16.15 -26.98 -13.37
N SER A 503 14.95 -26.40 -13.47
CA SER A 503 14.75 -25.22 -14.31
C SER A 503 15.25 -23.92 -13.66
N LEU A 504 15.27 -23.85 -12.32
CA LEU A 504 15.76 -22.67 -11.61
C LEU A 504 17.30 -22.59 -11.55
N SER A 505 17.98 -23.72 -11.48
CA SER A 505 19.45 -23.73 -11.48
C SER A 505 20.05 -23.37 -12.84
N TYR A 506 19.37 -23.74 -13.94
CA TYR A 506 19.81 -23.42 -15.31
C TYR A 506 19.67 -21.91 -15.65
N PHE A 507 18.72 -21.23 -15.02
CA PHE A 507 18.55 -19.78 -15.19
C PHE A 507 19.56 -18.95 -14.37
N LEU A 508 20.01 -19.46 -13.23
CA LEU A 508 20.94 -18.77 -12.34
C LEU A 508 22.42 -18.89 -12.76
N GLU A 509 22.79 -19.97 -13.44
CA GLU A 509 24.17 -20.12 -13.95
C GLU A 509 24.44 -19.32 -15.23
N ASN A 510 23.43 -19.04 -16.04
CA ASN A 510 23.60 -18.24 -17.26
C ASN A 510 23.52 -16.71 -17.08
N SER A 511 23.14 -16.23 -15.89
CA SER A 511 23.11 -14.78 -15.60
C SER A 511 24.40 -14.23 -15.01
N LEU A 512 25.41 -15.07 -14.79
CA LEU A 512 26.73 -14.69 -14.21
C LEU A 512 27.85 -14.54 -15.24
N PHE A 513 27.55 -14.60 -16.55
CA PHE A 513 28.55 -14.47 -17.62
C PHE A 513 28.33 -13.28 -18.57
N ILE A 514 27.62 -12.23 -18.15
CA ILE A 514 27.63 -10.97 -18.90
C ILE A 514 27.95 -9.83 -17.90
N CYS A 515 29.17 -9.37 -18.02
CA CYS A 515 29.92 -8.28 -17.35
C CYS A 515 30.55 -8.58 -16.04
#